data_5b58c395ea4fefdb595389e23f5e8b77
#
_entry.id   5b58c395ea4fefdb595389e23f5e8b77
#
_cell.length_a   1.000
_cell.length_b   1.000
_cell.length_c   1.000
_cell.angle_alpha   90.00
_cell.angle_beta   90.00
_cell.angle_gamma   90.00
#
_symmetry.space_group_name_H-M   'P 1'
#
loop_
_entity.id
_entity.type
_entity.pdbx_description
1 polymer ?
#
loop_
_entity_poly.entity_id
_entity_poly.type
_entity_poly.pdbx_seq_one_letter_code
_entity_poly.pdbx_strand_id
1 'polypeptide(L)'
;MQNYLLVYQYDKKKRYGAKKDGGYVIAELDGGYDCYLSAGISDEESFSRDFIEKYNIQMKDSYGFDGTIENYPYQYTSNIQFIRKNIHSYNDDSNTDLSLFMETYQDIFLKMDIEGGEYPWLLKIDEAQLQKIKQIVIELHGITNDGWNCSLSDKISCLEKLSKTHYIVHAHGNNFGPVNNKIPDVIELTYVRKNYFPSIPQENKTPLPTPGLDFPNDASTSDIPLNFYPFGKPTPSSFLVPPPKSRQPTMKMQL
;
A
#
# COMPACT_ATOMS: atom_id res chain seq x y z
N MET A 1 -17.73 0.74 0.46
CA MET A 1 -16.28 0.51 0.71
C MET A 1 -15.77 -0.73 -0.02
N GLN A 2 -16.21 -1.95 0.28
CA GLN A 2 -15.62 -3.19 -0.28
C GLN A 2 -15.47 -3.19 -1.81
N ASN A 3 -16.44 -2.66 -2.57
CA ASN A 3 -16.34 -2.58 -4.02
C ASN A 3 -15.16 -1.73 -4.53
N TYR A 4 -14.67 -0.80 -3.73
CA TYR A 4 -13.54 0.08 -4.06
C TYR A 4 -12.19 -0.47 -3.57
N LEU A 5 -12.19 -1.60 -2.85
CA LEU A 5 -11.02 -2.34 -2.41
C LEU A 5 -10.79 -3.61 -3.24
N LEU A 6 -11.49 -3.77 -4.36
CA LEU A 6 -11.34 -4.95 -5.22
C LEU A 6 -9.94 -5.02 -5.79
N VAL A 7 -9.23 -6.11 -5.46
CA VAL A 7 -7.88 -6.38 -5.95
C VAL A 7 -7.95 -7.15 -7.26
N TYR A 8 -7.18 -6.70 -8.24
CA TYR A 8 -7.10 -7.30 -9.56
C TYR A 8 -5.80 -8.09 -9.75
N GLN A 9 -5.86 -9.11 -10.59
CA GLN A 9 -4.71 -9.94 -10.90
C GLN A 9 -3.64 -9.16 -11.66
N TYR A 10 -2.42 -9.19 -11.14
CA TYR A 10 -1.21 -8.73 -11.82
C TYR A 10 -0.04 -9.63 -11.41
N ASP A 11 0.65 -10.23 -12.38
CA ASP A 11 1.59 -11.32 -12.08
C ASP A 11 3.02 -10.82 -11.83
N LYS A 12 3.43 -9.72 -12.49
CA LYS A 12 4.78 -9.16 -12.35
C LYS A 12 4.84 -8.20 -11.16
N LYS A 13 4.92 -8.76 -9.95
CA LYS A 13 5.05 -7.99 -8.71
C LYS A 13 6.39 -8.25 -8.04
N LYS A 14 6.92 -7.26 -7.34
CA LYS A 14 8.14 -7.36 -6.56
C LYS A 14 8.06 -6.48 -5.32
N ARG A 15 8.65 -6.97 -4.22
CA ARG A 15 8.88 -6.17 -3.02
C ARG A 15 10.16 -5.38 -3.16
N TYR A 16 10.12 -4.14 -2.71
CA TYR A 16 11.25 -3.24 -2.52
C TYR A 16 11.27 -2.79 -1.06
N GLY A 17 12.46 -2.46 -0.55
CA GLY A 17 12.63 -2.07 0.84
C GLY A 17 12.70 -3.23 1.82
N ALA A 18 12.46 -2.93 3.08
CA ALA A 18 12.61 -3.85 4.20
C ALA A 18 11.67 -5.06 4.11
N LYS A 19 12.07 -6.20 4.72
CA LYS A 19 11.20 -7.38 4.92
C LYS A 19 10.45 -7.29 6.24
N LYS A 20 9.88 -6.13 6.49
CA LYS A 20 9.07 -5.72 7.63
C LYS A 20 8.39 -4.42 7.24
N ASP A 21 7.94 -3.63 8.17
CA ASP A 21 7.52 -2.24 7.96
C ASP A 21 8.52 -1.42 7.15
N GLY A 22 8.06 -0.50 6.30
CA GLY A 22 8.88 0.29 5.37
C GLY A 22 9.24 -0.40 4.05
N GLY A 23 8.76 -1.62 3.78
CA GLY A 23 8.90 -2.27 2.49
C GLY A 23 7.54 -2.54 1.84
N TYR A 24 7.43 -2.32 0.53
CA TYR A 24 6.16 -2.42 -0.19
C TYR A 24 6.26 -3.28 -1.44
N VAL A 25 5.16 -3.93 -1.79
CA VAL A 25 5.03 -4.71 -3.03
C VAL A 25 4.48 -3.82 -4.14
N ILE A 26 5.17 -3.75 -5.27
CA ILE A 26 4.76 -2.97 -6.43
C ILE A 26 4.56 -3.82 -7.68
N ALA A 27 3.84 -3.29 -8.65
CA ALA A 27 3.81 -3.84 -10.01
C ALA A 27 5.08 -3.42 -10.76
N GLU A 28 5.78 -4.38 -11.37
CA GLU A 28 6.88 -4.07 -12.28
C GLU A 28 6.30 -3.70 -13.66
N LEU A 29 6.19 -2.40 -13.92
CA LEU A 29 5.62 -1.85 -15.14
C LEU A 29 6.72 -1.51 -16.14
N ASP A 30 6.44 -1.72 -17.43
CA ASP A 30 7.32 -1.26 -18.51
C ASP A 30 7.33 0.27 -18.63
N GLY A 31 8.39 0.85 -19.22
CA GLY A 31 8.48 2.25 -19.60
C GLY A 31 8.96 3.23 -18.51
N GLY A 32 9.41 2.75 -17.34
CA GLY A 32 10.01 3.63 -16.32
C GLY A 32 9.04 4.66 -15.68
N TYR A 33 9.61 5.67 -15.04
CA TYR A 33 8.87 6.76 -14.38
C TYR A 33 9.59 8.08 -14.62
N ASP A 34 8.82 9.16 -14.81
CA ASP A 34 9.36 10.52 -15.00
C ASP A 34 9.74 11.17 -13.67
N CYS A 35 9.08 10.77 -12.59
CA CYS A 35 9.28 11.33 -11.26
C CYS A 35 9.00 10.28 -10.19
N TYR A 36 9.75 10.36 -9.11
CA TYR A 36 9.53 9.61 -7.87
C TYR A 36 9.20 10.56 -6.73
N LEU A 37 8.09 10.30 -6.06
CA LEU A 37 7.65 11.03 -4.87
C LEU A 37 7.50 10.05 -3.71
N SER A 38 8.21 10.30 -2.60
CA SER A 38 8.08 9.59 -1.33
C SER A 38 7.54 10.54 -0.27
N ALA A 39 6.42 10.20 0.35
CA ALA A 39 5.81 10.96 1.43
C ALA A 39 5.68 10.09 2.68
N GLY A 40 6.12 10.63 3.84
CA GLY A 40 6.30 9.88 5.09
C GLY A 40 7.61 9.08 5.06
N ILE A 41 8.65 9.68 5.61
CA ILE A 41 10.03 9.16 5.52
C ILE A 41 10.45 8.55 6.85
N SER A 42 10.26 9.28 7.95
CA SER A 42 10.75 8.88 9.26
C SER A 42 12.26 8.52 9.21
N ASP A 43 12.63 7.30 9.62
CA ASP A 43 14.00 6.79 9.62
C ASP A 43 14.24 5.57 8.72
N GLU A 44 13.21 5.14 7.95
CA GLU A 44 13.25 3.96 7.07
C GLU A 44 12.96 4.33 5.61
N GLU A 45 13.97 4.28 4.77
CA GLU A 45 13.90 4.66 3.36
C GLU A 45 14.55 3.63 2.42
N SER A 46 14.62 2.38 2.86
CA SER A 46 15.14 1.29 2.02
C SER A 46 14.30 1.09 0.75
N PHE A 47 12.99 1.38 0.82
CA PHE A 47 12.14 1.35 -0.36
C PHE A 47 12.57 2.38 -1.39
N SER A 48 12.76 3.64 -1.00
CA SER A 48 13.23 4.71 -1.89
C SER A 48 14.58 4.38 -2.51
N ARG A 49 15.54 3.88 -1.72
CA ARG A 49 16.84 3.44 -2.22
C ARG A 49 16.68 2.40 -3.34
N ASP A 50 15.98 1.31 -3.04
CA ASP A 50 15.84 0.18 -3.95
C ASP A 50 15.07 0.56 -5.23
N PHE A 51 14.05 1.43 -5.09
CA PHE A 51 13.25 1.92 -6.21
C PHE A 51 14.04 2.85 -7.13
N ILE A 52 14.71 3.86 -6.55
CA ILE A 52 15.53 4.83 -7.28
C ILE A 52 16.65 4.12 -8.05
N GLU A 53 17.31 3.16 -7.39
CA GLU A 53 18.35 2.34 -8.03
C GLU A 53 17.78 1.51 -9.18
N LYS A 54 16.69 0.79 -8.95
CA LYS A 54 16.04 -0.08 -9.95
C LYS A 54 15.64 0.65 -11.20
N TYR A 55 15.02 1.82 -11.06
CA TYR A 55 14.48 2.60 -12.18
C TYR A 55 15.43 3.70 -12.66
N ASN A 56 16.63 3.80 -12.06
CA ASN A 56 17.65 4.80 -12.38
C ASN A 56 17.10 6.24 -12.36
N ILE A 57 16.27 6.54 -11.34
CA ILE A 57 15.66 7.87 -11.19
C ILE A 57 16.76 8.87 -10.82
N GLN A 58 16.79 9.99 -11.51
CA GLN A 58 17.79 11.02 -11.25
C GLN A 58 17.38 11.88 -10.05
N MET A 59 18.34 12.43 -9.32
CA MET A 59 18.11 13.28 -8.15
C MET A 59 17.15 14.45 -8.46
N LYS A 60 17.24 15.05 -9.65
CA LYS A 60 16.39 16.16 -10.07
C LYS A 60 14.89 15.81 -10.24
N ASP A 61 14.59 14.51 -10.37
CA ASP A 61 13.25 13.95 -10.59
C ASP A 61 12.80 13.05 -9.42
N SER A 62 13.49 13.14 -8.26
CA SER A 62 13.26 12.33 -7.07
C SER A 62 13.12 13.21 -5.84
N TYR A 63 11.98 13.09 -5.14
CA TYR A 63 11.62 13.97 -4.03
C TYR A 63 11.07 13.19 -2.85
N GLY A 64 11.58 13.53 -1.66
CA GLY A 64 11.12 12.99 -0.38
C GLY A 64 10.49 14.09 0.47
N PHE A 65 9.32 13.82 1.05
CA PHE A 65 8.54 14.75 1.85
C PHE A 65 8.31 14.23 3.25
N ASP A 66 8.70 15.01 4.23
CA ASP A 66 8.36 14.79 5.62
C ASP A 66 8.54 16.09 6.41
N GLY A 67 7.47 16.61 6.99
CA GLY A 67 7.51 17.83 7.81
C GLY A 67 7.95 17.59 9.25
N THR A 68 8.05 16.33 9.68
CA THR A 68 8.30 15.94 11.07
C THR A 68 9.79 15.72 11.38
N ILE A 69 10.60 15.42 10.39
CA ILE A 69 12.05 15.21 10.53
C ILE A 69 12.83 16.44 10.07
N GLU A 70 14.01 16.63 10.63
CA GLU A 70 14.89 17.75 10.25
C GLU A 70 15.76 17.44 9.05
N ASN A 71 16.21 16.19 8.93
CA ASN A 71 17.13 15.74 7.91
C ASN A 71 16.66 14.41 7.33
N TYR A 72 16.83 14.27 6.02
CA TYR A 72 16.63 13.00 5.34
C TYR A 72 17.67 11.96 5.81
N PRO A 73 17.30 10.68 5.95
CA PRO A 73 18.25 9.62 6.33
C PRO A 73 19.13 9.22 5.12
N TYR A 74 20.09 10.07 4.76
CA TYR A 74 20.94 9.93 3.56
C TYR A 74 21.81 8.66 3.53
N GLN A 75 21.87 7.87 4.62
CA GLN A 75 22.49 6.54 4.62
C GLN A 75 21.80 5.56 3.67
N TYR A 76 20.54 5.80 3.29
CA TYR A 76 19.83 4.96 2.34
C TYR A 76 20.13 5.33 0.89
N THR A 77 20.02 6.60 0.55
CA THR A 77 20.31 7.11 -0.79
C THR A 77 20.59 8.62 -0.73
N SER A 78 21.51 9.08 -1.59
CA SER A 78 21.73 10.51 -1.82
C SER A 78 21.06 11.00 -3.10
N ASN A 79 20.39 10.12 -3.85
CA ASN A 79 19.79 10.46 -5.14
C ASN A 79 18.34 10.92 -5.02
N ILE A 80 18.04 11.71 -3.98
CA ILE A 80 16.74 12.26 -3.66
C ILE A 80 16.86 13.67 -3.10
N GLN A 81 15.91 14.54 -3.45
CA GLN A 81 15.81 15.89 -2.89
C GLN A 81 14.83 15.85 -1.72
N PHE A 82 15.29 16.16 -0.53
CA PHE A 82 14.43 16.26 0.65
C PHE A 82 13.75 17.61 0.72
N ILE A 83 12.43 17.60 0.91
CA ILE A 83 11.60 18.78 1.11
C ILE A 83 10.87 18.63 2.45
N ARG A 84 11.26 19.43 3.43
CA ARG A 84 10.67 19.40 4.77
C ARG A 84 9.27 20.02 4.77
N LYS A 85 8.29 19.28 4.23
CA LYS A 85 6.88 19.63 4.20
C LYS A 85 6.01 18.40 4.40
N ASN A 86 4.86 18.58 5.03
CA ASN A 86 3.81 17.58 5.07
C ASN A 86 3.00 17.60 3.78
N ILE A 87 2.44 16.47 3.40
CA ILE A 87 1.42 16.42 2.34
C ILE A 87 0.08 16.81 2.95
N HIS A 88 -0.63 17.72 2.28
CA HIS A 88 -1.93 18.22 2.73
C HIS A 88 -2.81 18.67 1.53
N SER A 89 -4.00 19.16 1.79
CA SER A 89 -4.92 19.68 0.78
C SER A 89 -4.63 21.11 0.29
N TYR A 90 -3.53 21.71 0.75
CA TYR A 90 -3.14 23.10 0.42
C TYR A 90 -1.62 23.28 0.47
N ASN A 91 -1.14 24.39 -0.09
CA ASN A 91 0.27 24.77 -0.10
C ASN A 91 0.51 25.95 0.84
N ASP A 92 1.53 25.83 1.71
CA ASP A 92 2.11 26.90 2.52
C ASP A 92 3.60 26.60 2.80
N ASP A 93 4.18 27.27 3.81
CA ASP A 93 5.60 27.07 4.16
C ASP A 93 5.88 25.64 4.68
N SER A 94 4.89 24.98 5.30
CA SER A 94 5.02 23.68 5.96
C SER A 94 4.29 22.55 5.26
N ASN A 95 3.46 22.83 4.25
CA ASN A 95 2.60 21.87 3.57
C ASN A 95 2.68 21.97 2.05
N THR A 96 2.39 20.87 1.37
CA THR A 96 2.23 20.82 -0.09
C THR A 96 1.11 19.86 -0.49
N ASP A 97 0.37 20.22 -1.53
CA ASP A 97 -0.65 19.38 -2.15
C ASP A 97 -0.13 18.59 -3.37
N LEU A 98 1.16 18.68 -3.64
CA LEU A 98 1.87 18.06 -4.77
C LEU A 98 1.41 18.55 -6.16
N SER A 99 0.56 19.56 -6.28
CA SER A 99 0.03 20.05 -7.58
C SER A 99 1.12 20.42 -8.57
N LEU A 100 2.21 21.05 -8.11
CA LEU A 100 3.35 21.41 -8.94
C LEU A 100 3.96 20.20 -9.67
N PHE A 101 4.04 19.05 -9.00
CA PHE A 101 4.58 17.81 -9.59
C PHE A 101 3.60 17.21 -10.61
N MET A 102 2.29 17.29 -10.33
CA MET A 102 1.25 16.86 -11.28
C MET A 102 1.16 17.72 -12.53
N GLU A 103 1.56 18.98 -12.44
CA GLU A 103 1.68 19.90 -13.60
C GLU A 103 2.94 19.63 -14.42
N THR A 104 4.03 19.18 -13.77
CA THR A 104 5.35 19.03 -14.38
C THR A 104 5.56 17.67 -15.03
N TYR A 105 5.09 16.60 -14.39
CA TYR A 105 5.37 15.21 -14.78
C TYR A 105 4.11 14.45 -15.22
N GLN A 106 4.30 13.32 -15.92
CA GLN A 106 3.19 12.52 -16.48
C GLN A 106 3.13 11.08 -15.94
N ASP A 107 4.27 10.45 -15.74
CA ASP A 107 4.39 9.06 -15.27
C ASP A 107 5.04 9.01 -13.89
N ILE A 108 4.33 9.56 -12.90
CA ILE A 108 4.79 9.68 -11.53
C ILE A 108 4.65 8.33 -10.79
N PHE A 109 5.66 7.94 -10.01
CA PHE A 109 5.49 6.98 -8.93
C PHE A 109 5.32 7.71 -7.61
N LEU A 110 4.27 7.38 -6.86
CA LEU A 110 4.01 7.94 -5.54
C LEU A 110 4.02 6.84 -4.47
N LYS A 111 4.93 6.95 -3.49
CA LYS A 111 4.85 6.25 -2.19
C LYS A 111 4.27 7.23 -1.17
N MET A 112 3.23 6.81 -0.45
CA MET A 112 2.60 7.64 0.56
C MET A 112 2.24 6.82 1.79
N ASP A 113 2.76 7.25 2.93
CA ASP A 113 2.51 6.69 4.25
C ASP A 113 2.72 7.83 5.25
N ILE A 114 1.64 8.55 5.58
CA ILE A 114 1.68 9.86 6.27
C ILE A 114 0.69 9.94 7.44
N GLU A 115 0.41 8.81 8.06
CA GLU A 115 -0.29 8.70 9.34
C GLU A 115 -1.64 9.45 9.36
N GLY A 116 -2.49 9.16 8.35
CA GLY A 116 -3.84 9.72 8.22
C GLY A 116 -3.94 11.01 7.43
N GLY A 117 -2.82 11.58 6.98
CA GLY A 117 -2.78 12.73 6.07
C GLY A 117 -3.22 12.42 4.64
N GLU A 118 -3.36 11.14 4.28
CA GLU A 118 -3.75 10.65 2.95
C GLU A 118 -5.12 11.18 2.54
N TYR A 119 -6.09 11.19 3.45
CA TYR A 119 -7.48 11.55 3.13
C TYR A 119 -7.68 13.03 2.80
N PRO A 120 -7.15 14.01 3.56
CA PRO A 120 -7.22 15.42 3.18
C PRO A 120 -6.64 15.69 1.79
N TRP A 121 -5.53 15.04 1.45
CA TRP A 121 -4.93 15.14 0.12
C TRP A 121 -5.80 14.46 -0.95
N LEU A 122 -6.27 13.23 -0.71
CA LEU A 122 -7.13 12.49 -1.64
C LEU A 122 -8.47 13.20 -1.88
N LEU A 123 -9.03 13.87 -0.89
CA LEU A 123 -10.25 14.67 -1.07
C LEU A 123 -10.01 15.85 -2.01
N LYS A 124 -8.82 16.46 -1.96
CA LYS A 124 -8.45 17.63 -2.75
C LYS A 124 -8.05 17.31 -4.18
N ILE A 125 -7.17 16.32 -4.38
CA ILE A 125 -6.66 15.97 -5.72
C ILE A 125 -7.81 15.58 -6.65
N ASP A 126 -7.78 16.08 -7.89
CA ASP A 126 -8.77 15.73 -8.89
C ASP A 126 -8.37 14.51 -9.75
N GLU A 127 -9.32 14.04 -10.58
CA GLU A 127 -9.11 12.86 -11.42
C GLU A 127 -8.05 13.12 -12.51
N ALA A 128 -7.93 14.34 -13.02
CA ALA A 128 -6.92 14.69 -14.04
C ALA A 128 -5.51 14.66 -13.45
N GLN A 129 -5.36 15.15 -12.21
CA GLN A 129 -4.11 15.06 -11.47
C GLN A 129 -3.76 13.60 -11.12
N LEU A 130 -4.73 12.79 -10.67
CA LEU A 130 -4.53 11.35 -10.43
C LEU A 130 -4.07 10.62 -11.70
N GLN A 131 -4.54 11.03 -12.88
CA GLN A 131 -4.08 10.45 -14.15
C GLN A 131 -2.59 10.72 -14.46
N LYS A 132 -1.92 11.63 -13.75
CA LYS A 132 -0.47 11.84 -13.86
C LYS A 132 0.33 10.80 -13.09
N ILE A 133 -0.31 10.11 -12.14
CA ILE A 133 0.37 9.11 -11.33
C ILE A 133 0.22 7.75 -12.00
N LYS A 134 1.33 7.17 -12.43
CA LYS A 134 1.39 5.86 -13.08
C LYS A 134 1.13 4.73 -12.10
N GLN A 135 1.73 4.84 -10.91
CA GLN A 135 1.59 3.87 -9.83
C GLN A 135 1.62 4.56 -8.47
N ILE A 136 0.74 4.12 -7.58
CA ILE A 136 0.66 4.59 -6.20
C ILE A 136 0.86 3.38 -5.29
N VAL A 137 1.78 3.51 -4.33
CA VAL A 137 1.81 2.68 -3.14
C VAL A 137 1.41 3.56 -1.97
N ILE A 138 0.34 3.20 -1.31
CA ILE A 138 -0.23 4.01 -0.23
C ILE A 138 -0.62 3.14 0.95
N GLU A 139 -0.24 3.58 2.15
CA GLU A 139 -0.78 3.07 3.38
C GLU A 139 -1.94 3.95 3.84
N LEU A 140 -3.12 3.35 3.98
CA LEU A 140 -4.34 4.03 4.41
C LEU A 140 -4.62 3.71 5.86
N HIS A 141 -4.65 4.74 6.71
CA HIS A 141 -4.89 4.61 8.15
C HIS A 141 -6.37 4.78 8.50
N GLY A 142 -6.88 3.94 9.42
CA GLY A 142 -8.24 4.06 9.93
C GLY A 142 -9.33 3.85 8.89
N ILE A 143 -9.11 2.95 7.92
CA ILE A 143 -10.00 2.76 6.76
C ILE A 143 -11.39 2.26 7.14
N THR A 144 -11.56 1.65 8.30
CA THR A 144 -12.79 0.94 8.69
C THR A 144 -13.76 1.77 9.54
N ASN A 145 -13.37 2.95 9.99
CA ASN A 145 -14.15 3.76 10.93
C ASN A 145 -13.96 5.27 10.72
N ASP A 146 -14.73 6.07 11.46
CA ASP A 146 -14.42 7.48 11.64
C ASP A 146 -13.15 7.64 12.48
N GLY A 147 -12.32 8.58 12.15
CA GLY A 147 -11.06 8.83 12.83
C GLY A 147 -10.00 9.39 11.90
N TRP A 148 -8.82 9.68 12.43
CA TRP A 148 -7.74 10.30 11.65
C TRP A 148 -8.19 11.60 10.96
N ASN A 149 -9.01 12.39 11.67
CA ASN A 149 -9.63 13.63 11.19
C ASN A 149 -10.44 13.50 9.89
N CYS A 150 -10.95 12.30 9.60
CA CYS A 150 -11.72 12.02 8.39
C CYS A 150 -12.89 11.08 8.71
N SER A 151 -14.07 11.39 8.17
CA SER A 151 -15.24 10.51 8.29
C SER A 151 -15.11 9.26 7.42
N LEU A 152 -15.73 8.15 7.82
CA LEU A 152 -15.79 6.94 6.99
C LEU A 152 -16.41 7.21 5.61
N SER A 153 -17.41 8.12 5.53
CA SER A 153 -18.02 8.54 4.27
C SER A 153 -17.00 9.19 3.34
N ASP A 154 -16.16 10.09 3.86
CA ASP A 154 -15.13 10.77 3.07
C ASP A 154 -14.02 9.80 2.64
N LYS A 155 -13.63 8.86 3.52
CA LYS A 155 -12.69 7.78 3.17
C LYS A 155 -13.22 6.92 2.02
N ILE A 156 -14.50 6.56 2.05
CA ILE A 156 -15.16 5.83 0.96
C ILE A 156 -15.12 6.66 -0.34
N SER A 157 -15.35 7.96 -0.27
CA SER A 157 -15.29 8.86 -1.43
C SER A 157 -13.87 8.95 -2.01
N CYS A 158 -12.83 8.91 -1.16
CA CYS A 158 -11.42 8.82 -1.60
C CYS A 158 -11.14 7.53 -2.36
N LEU A 159 -11.58 6.37 -1.81
CA LEU A 159 -11.43 5.07 -2.48
C LEU A 159 -12.20 5.02 -3.80
N GLU A 160 -13.42 5.57 -3.85
CA GLU A 160 -14.19 5.69 -5.08
C GLU A 160 -13.43 6.50 -6.13
N LYS A 161 -12.88 7.67 -5.76
CA LYS A 161 -12.10 8.53 -6.65
C LYS A 161 -10.88 7.78 -7.22
N LEU A 162 -10.09 7.12 -6.38
CA LEU A 162 -8.97 6.30 -6.82
C LEU A 162 -9.42 5.19 -7.78
N SER A 163 -10.56 4.54 -7.50
CA SER A 163 -11.08 3.45 -8.32
C SER A 163 -11.52 3.88 -9.72
N LYS A 164 -11.75 5.16 -9.98
CA LYS A 164 -12.08 5.67 -11.32
C LYS A 164 -10.87 5.67 -12.25
N THR A 165 -9.68 5.91 -11.72
CA THR A 165 -8.45 6.11 -12.49
C THR A 165 -7.48 4.93 -12.41
N HIS A 166 -7.53 4.15 -11.34
CA HIS A 166 -6.57 3.09 -11.04
C HIS A 166 -7.25 1.76 -10.69
N TYR A 167 -6.53 0.66 -10.89
CA TYR A 167 -6.85 -0.66 -10.33
C TYR A 167 -5.91 -0.98 -9.17
N ILE A 168 -6.43 -1.56 -8.08
CA ILE A 168 -5.60 -2.15 -7.02
C ILE A 168 -5.07 -3.48 -7.54
N VAL A 169 -3.75 -3.66 -7.51
CA VAL A 169 -3.08 -4.90 -7.97
C VAL A 169 -2.43 -5.67 -6.83
N HIS A 170 -2.31 -5.05 -5.67
CA HIS A 170 -1.82 -5.67 -4.44
C HIS A 170 -2.44 -5.03 -3.21
N ALA A 171 -2.63 -5.83 -2.16
CA ALA A 171 -3.07 -5.37 -0.85
C ALA A 171 -2.36 -6.17 0.24
N HIS A 172 -1.92 -5.49 1.30
CA HIS A 172 -1.32 -6.07 2.48
C HIS A 172 -1.87 -5.37 3.72
N GLY A 173 -2.25 -6.13 4.74
CA GLY A 173 -2.78 -5.58 5.99
C GLY A 173 -1.65 -5.30 6.96
N ASN A 174 -1.51 -4.05 7.41
CA ASN A 174 -0.55 -3.72 8.45
C ASN A 174 -1.02 -4.26 9.80
N ASN A 175 -0.24 -5.20 10.37
CA ASN A 175 -0.60 -5.91 11.60
C ASN A 175 -0.27 -5.15 12.90
N PHE A 176 0.23 -3.91 12.82
CA PHE A 176 0.20 -2.98 13.95
C PHE A 176 -1.20 -2.43 14.21
N GLY A 177 -2.04 -2.34 13.16
CA GLY A 177 -3.41 -1.86 13.28
C GLY A 177 -4.42 -2.93 13.70
N PRO A 178 -5.61 -2.54 14.22
CA PRO A 178 -6.69 -3.46 14.52
C PRO A 178 -7.32 -4.03 13.25
N VAL A 179 -8.04 -5.14 13.40
CA VAL A 179 -8.84 -5.75 12.34
C VAL A 179 -10.32 -5.62 12.69
N ASN A 180 -11.10 -4.95 11.84
CA ASN A 180 -12.53 -4.71 12.03
C ASN A 180 -13.34 -5.45 10.94
N ASN A 181 -14.20 -6.38 11.34
CA ASN A 181 -14.99 -7.19 10.41
C ASN A 181 -14.13 -7.86 9.31
N LYS A 182 -12.97 -8.40 9.68
CA LYS A 182 -11.94 -9.01 8.83
C LYS A 182 -11.12 -8.04 7.99
N ILE A 183 -11.46 -6.76 7.94
CA ILE A 183 -10.71 -5.75 7.19
C ILE A 183 -9.69 -5.12 8.13
N PRO A 184 -8.39 -5.09 7.75
CA PRO A 184 -7.39 -4.35 8.52
C PRO A 184 -7.73 -2.86 8.49
N ASP A 185 -7.57 -2.20 9.64
CA ASP A 185 -7.83 -0.76 9.77
C ASP A 185 -6.68 0.09 9.20
N VAL A 186 -5.51 -0.51 9.09
CA VAL A 186 -4.35 0.02 8.37
C VAL A 186 -4.00 -0.93 7.25
N ILE A 187 -3.92 -0.42 6.02
CA ILE A 187 -3.76 -1.27 4.84
C ILE A 187 -2.86 -0.61 3.78
N GLU A 188 -1.89 -1.37 3.31
CA GLU A 188 -1.02 -1.02 2.19
C GLU A 188 -1.69 -1.44 0.88
N LEU A 189 -1.84 -0.50 -0.04
CA LEU A 189 -2.47 -0.74 -1.35
C LEU A 189 -1.55 -0.29 -2.48
N THR A 190 -1.40 -1.15 -3.47
CA THR A 190 -0.71 -0.81 -4.72
C THR A 190 -1.71 -0.59 -5.83
N TYR A 191 -1.77 0.64 -6.31
CA TYR A 191 -2.62 1.06 -7.41
C TYR A 191 -1.81 1.24 -8.69
N VAL A 192 -2.36 0.80 -9.83
CA VAL A 192 -1.80 1.02 -11.18
C VAL A 192 -2.83 1.70 -12.05
N ARG A 193 -2.41 2.75 -12.77
CA ARG A 193 -3.26 3.51 -13.68
C ARG A 193 -3.89 2.62 -14.74
N LYS A 194 -5.19 2.77 -14.96
CA LYS A 194 -6.01 1.87 -15.79
C LYS A 194 -5.54 1.72 -17.25
N ASN A 195 -4.94 2.76 -17.81
CA ASN A 195 -4.44 2.73 -19.19
C ASN A 195 -3.25 1.79 -19.44
N TYR A 196 -2.66 1.22 -18.37
CA TYR A 196 -1.67 0.14 -18.47
C TYR A 196 -2.28 -1.24 -18.72
N PHE A 197 -3.61 -1.33 -18.70
CA PHE A 197 -4.33 -2.57 -18.94
C PHE A 197 -5.10 -2.48 -20.25
N PRO A 198 -4.95 -3.45 -21.17
CA PRO A 198 -5.67 -3.46 -22.44
C PRO A 198 -7.17 -3.69 -22.26
N SER A 199 -7.57 -4.25 -21.14
CA SER A 199 -8.96 -4.51 -20.72
C SER A 199 -9.04 -4.56 -19.19
N ILE A 200 -10.26 -4.61 -18.65
CA ILE A 200 -10.47 -4.81 -17.20
C ILE A 200 -9.79 -6.12 -16.77
N PRO A 201 -8.81 -6.08 -15.85
CA PRO A 201 -8.14 -7.30 -15.41
C PRO A 201 -9.08 -8.21 -14.63
N GLN A 202 -8.73 -9.49 -14.51
CA GLN A 202 -9.48 -10.43 -13.68
C GLN A 202 -9.30 -10.08 -12.19
N GLU A 203 -10.27 -10.45 -11.37
CA GLU A 203 -10.13 -10.38 -9.92
C GLU A 203 -8.96 -11.25 -9.44
N ASN A 204 -8.29 -10.79 -8.40
CA ASN A 204 -7.14 -11.49 -7.83
C ASN A 204 -7.50 -12.92 -7.39
N LYS A 205 -6.64 -13.86 -7.78
CA LYS A 205 -6.75 -15.28 -7.39
C LYS A 205 -5.57 -15.74 -6.52
N THR A 206 -4.55 -14.89 -6.41
CA THR A 206 -3.36 -15.17 -5.61
C THR A 206 -3.68 -14.94 -4.14
N PRO A 207 -3.32 -15.86 -3.24
CA PRO A 207 -3.46 -15.64 -1.81
C PRO A 207 -2.75 -14.38 -1.34
N LEU A 208 -3.37 -13.65 -0.41
CA LEU A 208 -2.80 -12.51 0.29
C LEU A 208 -2.85 -12.77 1.80
N PRO A 209 -1.75 -12.58 2.53
CA PRO A 209 -0.43 -12.17 2.03
C PRO A 209 0.19 -13.21 1.07
N THR A 210 0.98 -12.74 0.10
CA THR A 210 1.66 -13.57 -0.90
C THR A 210 3.02 -14.02 -0.36
N PRO A 211 3.26 -15.34 -0.15
CA PRO A 211 4.52 -15.84 0.36
C PRO A 211 5.73 -15.36 -0.47
N GLY A 212 6.74 -14.84 0.22
CA GLY A 212 7.98 -14.34 -0.40
C GLY A 212 7.91 -12.91 -0.95
N LEU A 213 6.71 -12.32 -1.03
CA LEU A 213 6.50 -10.91 -1.33
C LEU A 213 6.10 -10.12 -0.09
N ASP A 214 5.10 -10.63 0.66
CA ASP A 214 4.62 -9.98 1.88
C ASP A 214 5.37 -10.48 3.11
N PHE A 215 5.56 -9.60 4.05
CA PHE A 215 6.15 -9.84 5.36
C PHE A 215 5.39 -8.98 6.38
N PRO A 216 5.09 -9.52 7.58
CA PRO A 216 4.39 -8.76 8.60
C PRO A 216 5.16 -7.48 8.97
N ASN A 217 4.43 -6.37 9.13
CA ASN A 217 5.01 -5.10 9.58
C ASN A 217 5.59 -5.26 10.99
N ASP A 218 4.80 -5.85 11.92
CA ASP A 218 5.30 -6.36 13.20
C ASP A 218 5.66 -7.84 13.07
N ALA A 219 6.96 -8.13 13.04
CA ALA A 219 7.48 -9.50 12.96
C ALA A 219 7.17 -10.38 14.19
N SER A 220 6.68 -9.79 15.29
CA SER A 220 6.32 -10.52 16.51
C SER A 220 4.94 -11.17 16.44
N THR A 221 4.12 -10.78 15.47
CA THR A 221 2.75 -11.27 15.27
C THR A 221 2.57 -11.83 13.85
N SER A 222 1.55 -12.67 13.68
CA SER A 222 1.23 -13.23 12.37
C SER A 222 0.67 -12.15 11.44
N ASP A 223 0.96 -12.30 10.17
CA ASP A 223 0.39 -11.48 9.12
C ASP A 223 -1.13 -11.64 8.99
N ILE A 224 -1.82 -10.63 8.47
CA ILE A 224 -3.28 -10.60 8.36
C ILE A 224 -3.74 -11.28 7.07
N PRO A 225 -4.46 -12.42 7.12
CA PRO A 225 -4.94 -13.08 5.92
C PRO A 225 -6.06 -12.28 5.23
N LEU A 226 -5.90 -12.00 3.94
CA LEU A 226 -6.85 -11.28 3.09
C LEU A 226 -7.47 -12.20 2.01
N ASN A 227 -7.60 -13.52 2.28
CA ASN A 227 -8.13 -14.51 1.33
C ASN A 227 -9.67 -14.54 1.30
N PHE A 228 -10.28 -13.39 1.07
CA PHE A 228 -11.73 -13.20 0.98
C PHE A 228 -12.04 -11.96 0.12
N TYR A 229 -13.26 -11.86 -0.37
CA TYR A 229 -13.73 -10.68 -1.11
C TYR A 229 -13.64 -9.41 -0.22
N PRO A 230 -13.06 -8.30 -0.69
CA PRO A 230 -12.71 -7.96 -2.07
C PRO A 230 -11.25 -8.25 -2.47
N PHE A 231 -10.42 -8.77 -1.58
CA PHE A 231 -8.98 -8.90 -1.79
C PHE A 231 -8.59 -10.13 -2.62
N GLY A 232 -9.37 -11.20 -2.52
CA GLY A 232 -9.10 -12.43 -3.24
C GLY A 232 -10.23 -13.44 -3.11
N LYS A 233 -10.11 -14.57 -3.80
CA LYS A 233 -11.04 -15.69 -3.61
C LYS A 233 -10.71 -16.43 -2.33
N PRO A 234 -11.73 -16.93 -1.60
CA PRO A 234 -11.47 -17.84 -0.48
C PRO A 234 -10.62 -19.01 -0.98
N THR A 235 -9.51 -19.26 -0.30
CA THR A 235 -8.80 -20.52 -0.52
C THR A 235 -9.80 -21.66 -0.23
N PRO A 236 -10.00 -22.64 -1.14
CA PRO A 236 -10.80 -23.79 -0.80
C PRO A 236 -10.26 -24.34 0.51
N SER A 237 -11.11 -24.46 1.53
CA SER A 237 -10.69 -25.02 2.81
C SER A 237 -10.05 -26.38 2.51
N SER A 238 -8.72 -26.45 2.60
CA SER A 238 -8.03 -27.73 2.62
C SER A 238 -8.73 -28.53 3.70
N PHE A 239 -9.35 -29.62 3.32
CA PHE A 239 -10.10 -30.53 4.18
C PHE A 239 -9.46 -30.54 5.56
N LEU A 240 -10.22 -30.06 6.56
CA LEU A 240 -9.85 -30.27 7.95
C LEU A 240 -9.65 -31.78 8.10
N VAL A 241 -8.39 -32.21 8.17
CA VAL A 241 -8.06 -33.55 8.58
C VAL A 241 -8.69 -33.68 9.97
N PRO A 242 -9.71 -34.52 10.17
CA PRO A 242 -10.32 -34.65 11.48
C PRO A 242 -9.22 -35.00 12.47
N PRO A 243 -9.21 -34.44 13.66
CA PRO A 243 -8.20 -34.73 14.66
C PRO A 243 -8.15 -36.26 14.84
N PRO A 244 -6.96 -36.86 14.98
CA PRO A 244 -6.83 -38.28 15.16
C PRO A 244 -7.69 -38.73 16.35
N LYS A 245 -8.58 -39.68 16.13
CA LYS A 245 -9.44 -40.22 17.18
C LYS A 245 -8.57 -40.61 18.37
N SER A 246 -8.80 -39.97 19.51
CA SER A 246 -8.17 -40.33 20.76
C SER A 246 -8.42 -41.84 21.03
N ARG A 247 -7.35 -42.61 21.14
CA ARG A 247 -7.46 -44.01 21.60
C ARG A 247 -8.01 -43.97 23.02
N GLN A 248 -9.21 -44.52 23.21
CA GLN A 248 -9.72 -44.79 24.55
C GLN A 248 -8.81 -45.83 25.22
N PRO A 249 -8.43 -45.66 26.47
CA PRO A 249 -7.66 -46.65 27.21
C PRO A 249 -8.53 -47.91 27.39
N THR A 250 -8.05 -49.02 26.91
CA THR A 250 -8.62 -50.36 27.21
C THR A 250 -8.50 -50.64 28.69
N MET A 251 -9.60 -50.65 29.39
CA MET A 251 -9.70 -51.08 30.79
C MET A 251 -9.40 -52.58 30.82
N LYS A 252 -8.24 -53.00 31.35
CA LYS A 252 -7.99 -54.39 31.71
C LYS A 252 -8.76 -54.71 32.98
N MET A 253 -9.82 -55.51 32.86
CA MET A 253 -10.37 -56.23 34.01
C MET A 253 -9.33 -57.23 34.52
N GLN A 254 -8.92 -57.08 35.77
CA GLN A 254 -8.27 -58.15 36.54
C GLN A 254 -9.37 -58.99 37.20
N LEU A 255 -9.34 -60.28 36.95
CA LEU A 255 -10.03 -61.33 37.72
C LEU A 255 -9.22 -61.69 38.96
#